data_fe0bc57d55821036628a33509a10506c
#
_entry.id   fe0bc57d55821036628a33509a10506c
#
_cell.length_a   1.000
_cell.length_b   1.000
_cell.length_c   1.000
_cell.angle_alpha   90.00
_cell.angle_beta   90.00
_cell.angle_gamma   90.00
#
_symmetry.space_group_name_H-M   'P 1'
#
loop_
_entity.id
_entity.type
_entity.pdbx_description
1 polymer ?
#
loop_
_entity_poly.entity_id
_entity_poly.type
_entity_poly.pdbx_seq_one_letter_code
_entity_poly.pdbx_strand_id
1 'polypeptide(L)'
;MTDSANPSPAFGSDLLLHSVAELREIFDRVSADLNEQNKDDVTHLFQGAKKLETLLAPGQAENNTHDIMNALAVVKGYAEMLQEDIAGLSGDLDDTLTRLLKAVDTAQGVGSTKPRKGRRVIDSEPGFILAVDDLRENRELVARSLSRSGHFVITAASGEEALRTLAETDVDVVLLDLFMPGMDGHEVLRRIKENPDWRATPVIMISGLQDMDGIIDCIEAGADDYLFKPFNPVLLQARIKAGIERKRWHDREQQYRQQLERNEKFIRATFGRYLSDEIVTEILERPEGLELGGDLRNVTIMMSDIRGFTTISEQLEPAQVVKLLNRYLGAMTDIIMANHGTIDEFIGDAILAVFGAPQRRDDDADRAVKCALAMQAAMAEINTINREEGLPEISMGIALNTGDVIAGNIGSERRCKYGFVGHPMNLTSRIEEFTAGGEILVSDSTLQALRKDYSVGRSWEEKVKGIDQPVLIHHIKGAVS
;
A
#
# COMPACT_ATOMS: atom_id res chain seq x y z
N MET A 1 -17.73 -37.49 -50.34
CA MET A 1 -19.09 -37.99 -50.08
C MET A 1 -19.05 -38.77 -48.79
N THR A 2 -19.33 -38.13 -47.69
CA THR A 2 -19.99 -38.66 -46.50
C THR A 2 -20.53 -37.45 -45.74
N ASP A 3 -21.82 -37.31 -45.89
CA ASP A 3 -22.69 -36.34 -45.26
C ASP A 3 -22.67 -36.58 -43.73
N SER A 4 -22.10 -35.71 -42.93
CA SER A 4 -22.33 -35.69 -41.50
C SER A 4 -23.49 -34.73 -41.24
N ALA A 5 -24.70 -35.28 -41.25
CA ALA A 5 -25.91 -34.61 -40.84
C ALA A 5 -25.75 -34.11 -39.40
N ASN A 6 -25.72 -32.81 -39.24
CA ASN A 6 -25.90 -32.12 -37.95
C ASN A 6 -27.34 -32.47 -37.46
N PRO A 7 -27.56 -32.99 -36.25
CA PRO A 7 -28.89 -33.26 -35.76
C PRO A 7 -29.64 -31.95 -35.57
N SER A 8 -30.79 -31.83 -36.21
CA SER A 8 -31.72 -30.70 -36.09
C SER A 8 -32.06 -30.39 -34.61
N PRO A 9 -32.14 -29.12 -34.21
CA PRO A 9 -32.47 -28.71 -32.83
C PRO A 9 -33.91 -29.01 -32.39
N ALA A 10 -34.72 -29.67 -33.24
CA ALA A 10 -36.14 -29.90 -33.01
C ALA A 10 -36.47 -30.95 -31.92
N PHE A 11 -35.57 -31.90 -31.60
CA PHE A 11 -35.87 -32.99 -30.66
C PHE A 11 -35.83 -32.58 -29.16
N GLY A 12 -35.17 -31.49 -28.81
CA GLY A 12 -35.06 -31.01 -27.41
C GLY A 12 -36.19 -30.08 -26.98
N SER A 13 -36.75 -29.30 -27.92
CA SER A 13 -37.78 -28.29 -27.66
C SER A 13 -39.13 -28.88 -27.24
N ASP A 14 -39.55 -29.97 -27.88
CA ASP A 14 -40.83 -30.61 -27.55
C ASP A 14 -40.82 -31.25 -26.15
N LEU A 15 -39.70 -31.86 -25.75
CA LEU A 15 -39.56 -32.47 -24.45
C LEU A 15 -39.54 -31.38 -23.34
N LEU A 16 -38.90 -30.25 -23.62
CA LEU A 16 -38.80 -29.10 -22.70
C LEU A 16 -40.19 -28.47 -22.49
N LEU A 17 -40.92 -28.17 -23.56
CA LEU A 17 -42.26 -27.60 -23.50
C LEU A 17 -43.26 -28.55 -22.82
N HIS A 18 -43.14 -29.87 -23.06
CA HIS A 18 -43.94 -30.86 -22.38
C HIS A 18 -43.66 -30.91 -20.87
N SER A 19 -42.39 -30.88 -20.46
CA SER A 19 -42.00 -30.85 -19.04
C SER A 19 -42.45 -29.56 -18.32
N VAL A 20 -42.49 -28.42 -19.02
CA VAL A 20 -43.02 -27.15 -18.48
C VAL A 20 -44.53 -27.22 -18.29
N ALA A 21 -45.29 -27.84 -19.24
CA ALA A 21 -46.71 -28.00 -19.09
C ALA A 21 -47.08 -28.93 -17.93
N GLU A 22 -46.36 -30.06 -17.78
CA GLU A 22 -46.51 -30.96 -16.62
C GLU A 22 -46.22 -30.26 -15.30
N LEU A 23 -45.13 -29.47 -15.24
CA LEU A 23 -44.75 -28.69 -14.07
C LEU A 23 -45.88 -27.75 -13.66
N ARG A 24 -46.57 -27.12 -14.63
CA ARG A 24 -47.65 -26.19 -14.36
C ARG A 24 -48.84 -26.88 -13.70
N GLU A 25 -49.23 -28.08 -14.19
CA GLU A 25 -50.32 -28.85 -13.61
C GLU A 25 -50.00 -29.32 -12.17
N ILE A 26 -48.76 -29.70 -11.91
CA ILE A 26 -48.32 -30.12 -10.56
C ILE A 26 -48.27 -28.93 -9.64
N PHE A 27 -47.75 -27.77 -10.10
CA PHE A 27 -47.67 -26.56 -9.32
C PHE A 27 -49.04 -26.07 -8.84
N ASP A 28 -50.04 -26.06 -9.71
CA ASP A 28 -51.42 -25.69 -9.33
C ASP A 28 -51.98 -26.55 -8.20
N ARG A 29 -51.52 -27.80 -8.09
CA ARG A 29 -51.94 -28.75 -7.03
C ARG A 29 -51.18 -28.52 -5.70
N VAL A 30 -49.91 -28.11 -5.78
CA VAL A 30 -48.99 -28.03 -4.61
C VAL A 30 -48.78 -26.58 -4.16
N SER A 31 -49.31 -25.59 -4.89
CA SER A 31 -49.07 -24.16 -4.63
C SER A 31 -49.48 -23.67 -3.24
N ALA A 32 -50.45 -24.37 -2.59
CA ALA A 32 -50.86 -24.02 -1.22
C ALA A 32 -49.79 -24.34 -0.17
N ASP A 33 -48.92 -25.32 -0.41
CA ASP A 33 -47.88 -25.76 0.53
C ASP A 33 -46.52 -25.08 0.29
N LEU A 34 -46.42 -24.26 -0.75
CA LEU A 34 -45.20 -23.52 -1.08
C LEU A 34 -45.15 -22.14 -0.38
N ASN A 35 -43.95 -21.73 0.07
CA ASN A 35 -43.75 -20.40 0.56
C ASN A 35 -43.83 -19.37 -0.57
N GLU A 36 -43.97 -18.07 -0.23
CA GLU A 36 -44.11 -16.98 -1.21
C GLU A 36 -42.89 -16.90 -2.15
N GLN A 37 -41.70 -17.19 -1.63
CA GLN A 37 -40.42 -17.18 -2.36
C GLN A 37 -40.45 -18.24 -3.49
N ASN A 38 -40.89 -19.49 -3.21
CA ASN A 38 -40.95 -20.54 -4.15
C ASN A 38 -42.03 -20.30 -5.21
N LYS A 39 -43.13 -19.60 -4.85
CA LYS A 39 -44.18 -19.17 -5.82
C LYS A 39 -43.62 -18.16 -6.81
N ASP A 40 -42.79 -17.23 -6.35
CA ASP A 40 -42.11 -16.27 -7.22
C ASP A 40 -41.14 -16.97 -8.16
N ASP A 41 -40.37 -17.96 -7.67
CA ASP A 41 -39.40 -18.70 -8.47
C ASP A 41 -40.10 -19.51 -9.58
N VAL A 42 -41.23 -20.13 -9.28
CA VAL A 42 -42.05 -20.79 -10.28
C VAL A 42 -42.64 -19.82 -11.31
N THR A 43 -43.03 -18.63 -10.86
CA THR A 43 -43.54 -17.58 -11.76
C THR A 43 -42.47 -17.17 -12.76
N HIS A 44 -41.26 -16.95 -12.33
CA HIS A 44 -40.12 -16.61 -13.19
C HIS A 44 -39.71 -17.74 -14.12
N LEU A 45 -39.75 -19.00 -13.63
CA LEU A 45 -39.52 -20.18 -14.47
C LEU A 45 -40.53 -20.24 -15.62
N PHE A 46 -41.83 -20.03 -15.34
CA PHE A 46 -42.86 -20.02 -16.37
C PHE A 46 -42.76 -18.86 -17.35
N GLN A 47 -42.31 -17.69 -16.90
CA GLN A 47 -42.01 -16.56 -17.78
C GLN A 47 -40.85 -16.88 -18.73
N GLY A 48 -39.77 -17.47 -18.24
CA GLY A 48 -38.64 -17.93 -19.04
C GLY A 48 -39.07 -19.01 -20.07
N ALA A 49 -39.88 -19.95 -19.63
CA ALA A 49 -40.42 -20.99 -20.53
C ALA A 49 -41.33 -20.44 -21.61
N LYS A 50 -42.20 -19.48 -21.31
CA LYS A 50 -43.05 -18.78 -22.28
C LYS A 50 -42.24 -17.99 -23.31
N LYS A 51 -41.16 -17.35 -22.86
CA LYS A 51 -40.20 -16.64 -23.76
C LYS A 51 -39.53 -17.64 -24.70
N LEU A 52 -39.12 -18.83 -24.21
CA LEU A 52 -38.57 -19.91 -25.02
C LEU A 52 -39.56 -20.41 -26.09
N GLU A 53 -40.81 -20.63 -25.70
CA GLU A 53 -41.86 -21.03 -26.62
C GLU A 53 -42.03 -20.05 -27.79
N THR A 54 -41.97 -18.75 -27.48
CA THR A 54 -42.06 -17.69 -28.47
C THR A 54 -40.85 -17.66 -29.41
N LEU A 55 -39.64 -17.85 -28.85
CA LEU A 55 -38.37 -17.82 -29.61
C LEU A 55 -38.15 -19.07 -30.47
N LEU A 56 -38.70 -20.21 -30.05
CA LEU A 56 -38.62 -21.49 -30.77
C LEU A 56 -39.74 -21.67 -31.82
N ALA A 57 -40.65 -20.69 -31.98
CA ALA A 57 -41.70 -20.74 -32.98
C ALA A 57 -41.11 -20.84 -34.40
N PRO A 58 -41.79 -21.60 -35.33
CA PRO A 58 -41.27 -21.84 -36.67
C PRO A 58 -40.96 -20.55 -37.43
N GLY A 59 -39.71 -20.39 -37.89
CA GLY A 59 -39.23 -19.25 -38.67
C GLY A 59 -38.48 -18.15 -37.89
N GLN A 60 -38.31 -18.27 -36.56
CA GLN A 60 -37.58 -17.27 -35.74
C GLN A 60 -36.25 -17.79 -35.15
N ALA A 61 -36.02 -19.11 -35.17
CA ALA A 61 -34.93 -19.73 -34.42
C ALA A 61 -33.51 -19.42 -34.93
N GLU A 62 -33.34 -19.12 -36.22
CA GLU A 62 -31.99 -18.94 -36.81
C GLU A 62 -31.28 -17.62 -36.43
N ASN A 63 -32.01 -16.59 -35.99
CA ASN A 63 -31.45 -15.27 -35.68
C ASN A 63 -31.39 -14.93 -34.18
N ASN A 64 -31.89 -15.82 -33.30
CA ASN A 64 -32.11 -15.50 -31.86
C ASN A 64 -31.39 -16.45 -30.92
N THR A 65 -30.23 -16.99 -31.31
CA THR A 65 -29.49 -17.99 -30.50
C THR A 65 -29.12 -17.44 -29.10
N HIS A 66 -28.75 -16.18 -29.00
CA HIS A 66 -28.43 -15.53 -27.72
C HIS A 66 -29.65 -15.44 -26.79
N ASP A 67 -30.81 -15.03 -27.33
CA ASP A 67 -32.04 -14.90 -26.55
C ASP A 67 -32.58 -16.26 -26.11
N ILE A 68 -32.43 -17.29 -26.94
CA ILE A 68 -32.76 -18.67 -26.59
C ILE A 68 -31.89 -19.16 -25.45
N MET A 69 -30.56 -18.93 -25.52
CA MET A 69 -29.63 -19.32 -24.45
C MET A 69 -29.91 -18.61 -23.13
N ASN A 70 -30.22 -17.31 -23.17
CA ASN A 70 -30.63 -16.56 -21.99
C ASN A 70 -31.92 -17.10 -21.38
N ALA A 71 -32.95 -17.38 -22.17
CA ALA A 71 -34.19 -17.94 -21.68
C ALA A 71 -34.01 -19.36 -21.12
N LEU A 72 -33.15 -20.19 -21.73
CA LEU A 72 -32.76 -21.49 -21.19
C LEU A 72 -32.00 -21.36 -19.85
N ALA A 73 -31.15 -20.37 -19.71
CA ALA A 73 -30.43 -20.09 -18.47
C ALA A 73 -31.40 -19.75 -17.34
N VAL A 74 -32.39 -18.91 -17.60
CA VAL A 74 -33.44 -18.55 -16.66
C VAL A 74 -34.24 -19.77 -16.19
N VAL A 75 -34.74 -20.55 -17.14
CA VAL A 75 -35.50 -21.77 -16.84
C VAL A 75 -34.68 -22.77 -16.03
N LYS A 76 -33.41 -22.98 -16.40
CA LYS A 76 -32.51 -23.88 -15.69
C LYS A 76 -32.23 -23.39 -14.27
N GLY A 77 -31.86 -22.12 -14.12
CA GLY A 77 -31.51 -21.56 -12.82
C GLY A 77 -32.65 -21.60 -11.81
N TYR A 78 -33.87 -21.23 -12.23
CA TYR A 78 -35.05 -21.35 -11.36
C TYR A 78 -35.48 -22.79 -11.08
N ALA A 79 -35.34 -23.72 -12.07
CA ALA A 79 -35.59 -25.11 -11.82
C ALA A 79 -34.61 -25.74 -10.83
N GLU A 80 -33.31 -25.42 -10.89
CA GLU A 80 -32.32 -25.88 -9.95
C GLU A 80 -32.57 -25.32 -8.54
N MET A 81 -32.91 -24.02 -8.42
CA MET A 81 -33.25 -23.41 -7.14
C MET A 81 -34.51 -24.06 -6.51
N LEU A 82 -35.55 -24.26 -7.31
CA LEU A 82 -36.77 -24.92 -6.84
C LEU A 82 -36.49 -26.35 -6.39
N GLN A 83 -35.69 -27.11 -7.14
CA GLN A 83 -35.34 -28.49 -6.79
C GLN A 83 -34.63 -28.58 -5.44
N GLU A 84 -33.75 -27.58 -5.13
CA GLU A 84 -33.07 -27.50 -3.84
C GLU A 84 -34.03 -27.18 -2.69
N ASP A 85 -34.98 -26.26 -2.90
CA ASP A 85 -35.86 -25.75 -1.85
C ASP A 85 -37.02 -26.69 -1.50
N ILE A 86 -37.53 -27.42 -2.50
CA ILE A 86 -38.69 -28.30 -2.33
C ILE A 86 -38.31 -29.79 -2.26
N ALA A 87 -37.02 -30.09 -2.14
CA ALA A 87 -36.55 -31.46 -1.97
C ALA A 87 -37.23 -32.11 -0.75
N GLY A 88 -38.14 -33.06 -1.03
CA GLY A 88 -38.90 -33.80 -0.02
C GLY A 88 -40.34 -33.35 0.22
N LEU A 89 -40.84 -32.28 -0.46
CA LEU A 89 -42.23 -31.83 -0.37
C LEU A 89 -43.18 -32.65 -1.26
N SER A 90 -42.77 -33.03 -2.48
CA SER A 90 -43.53 -33.83 -3.38
C SER A 90 -42.61 -34.59 -4.37
N GLY A 91 -42.69 -35.92 -4.42
CA GLY A 91 -41.91 -36.74 -5.34
C GLY A 91 -42.21 -36.45 -6.83
N ASP A 92 -43.46 -36.17 -7.15
CA ASP A 92 -43.90 -35.87 -8.53
C ASP A 92 -43.29 -34.54 -9.01
N LEU A 93 -43.11 -33.56 -8.12
CA LEU A 93 -42.54 -32.27 -8.44
C LEU A 93 -41.00 -32.36 -8.67
N ASP A 94 -40.29 -33.11 -7.84
CA ASP A 94 -38.86 -33.36 -7.97
C ASP A 94 -38.52 -34.14 -9.24
N ASP A 95 -39.34 -35.17 -9.57
CA ASP A 95 -39.19 -35.94 -10.78
C ASP A 95 -39.43 -35.08 -12.04
N THR A 96 -40.41 -34.18 -12.01
CA THR A 96 -40.70 -33.29 -13.13
C THR A 96 -39.65 -32.22 -13.33
N LEU A 97 -39.14 -31.60 -12.24
CA LEU A 97 -37.99 -30.69 -12.29
C LEU A 97 -36.73 -31.39 -12.82
N THR A 98 -36.50 -32.64 -12.41
CA THR A 98 -35.38 -33.45 -12.93
C THR A 98 -35.51 -33.71 -14.44
N ARG A 99 -36.73 -33.97 -14.95
CA ARG A 99 -36.97 -34.11 -16.40
C ARG A 99 -36.79 -32.81 -17.16
N LEU A 100 -37.26 -31.69 -16.57
CA LEU A 100 -37.09 -30.35 -17.14
C LEU A 100 -35.59 -30.00 -17.26
N LEU A 101 -34.80 -30.19 -16.20
CA LEU A 101 -33.37 -29.95 -16.21
C LEU A 101 -32.64 -30.80 -17.27
N LYS A 102 -33.01 -32.09 -17.42
CA LYS A 102 -32.44 -32.94 -18.48
C LYS A 102 -32.83 -32.45 -19.90
N ALA A 103 -34.06 -31.96 -20.06
CA ALA A 103 -34.49 -31.40 -21.34
C ALA A 103 -33.72 -30.14 -21.69
N VAL A 104 -33.48 -29.27 -20.72
CA VAL A 104 -32.66 -28.06 -20.87
C VAL A 104 -31.22 -28.43 -21.21
N ASP A 105 -30.58 -29.36 -20.49
CA ASP A 105 -29.20 -29.81 -20.76
C ASP A 105 -29.09 -30.42 -22.20
N THR A 106 -30.09 -31.14 -22.64
CA THR A 106 -30.14 -31.72 -23.99
C THR A 106 -30.26 -30.62 -25.06
N ALA A 107 -31.10 -29.61 -24.83
CA ALA A 107 -31.29 -28.49 -25.73
C ALA A 107 -30.00 -27.62 -25.83
N GLN A 108 -29.17 -27.62 -24.81
CA GLN A 108 -27.89 -26.93 -24.77
C GLN A 108 -26.72 -27.72 -25.37
N GLY A 109 -26.91 -28.99 -25.75
CA GLY A 109 -25.84 -29.87 -26.26
C GLY A 109 -24.83 -30.30 -25.17
N VAL A 110 -25.18 -30.13 -23.90
CA VAL A 110 -24.32 -30.51 -22.75
C VAL A 110 -24.64 -31.98 -22.40
N GLY A 111 -23.64 -32.86 -22.54
CA GLY A 111 -23.79 -34.28 -22.13
C GLY A 111 -24.09 -34.38 -20.63
N SER A 112 -25.12 -35.21 -20.32
CA SER A 112 -25.65 -35.43 -18.96
C SER A 112 -24.56 -35.74 -17.93
N THR A 113 -24.20 -34.77 -17.12
CA THR A 113 -23.43 -34.99 -15.89
C THR A 113 -24.41 -35.29 -14.74
N LYS A 114 -24.30 -36.48 -14.13
CA LYS A 114 -25.11 -36.87 -12.97
C LYS A 114 -25.00 -35.84 -11.86
N PRO A 115 -26.11 -35.40 -11.25
CA PRO A 115 -26.08 -34.51 -10.10
C PRO A 115 -25.31 -35.16 -8.94
N ARG A 116 -24.24 -34.56 -8.49
CA ARG A 116 -23.55 -34.98 -7.27
C ARG A 116 -24.39 -34.54 -6.07
N LYS A 117 -25.06 -35.49 -5.41
CA LYS A 117 -25.63 -35.30 -4.06
C LYS A 117 -24.48 -35.01 -3.07
N GLY A 118 -24.45 -33.82 -2.57
CA GLY A 118 -23.49 -33.44 -1.54
C GLY A 118 -23.22 -31.94 -1.50
N ARG A 119 -24.12 -31.19 -0.86
CA ARG A 119 -23.95 -29.77 -0.57
C ARG A 119 -22.81 -29.63 0.45
N ARG A 120 -21.61 -29.32 0.00
CA ARG A 120 -20.68 -28.55 0.86
C ARG A 120 -21.11 -27.10 0.71
N VAL A 121 -21.72 -26.56 1.77
CA VAL A 121 -21.78 -25.11 1.98
C VAL A 121 -20.32 -24.67 1.94
N ILE A 122 -19.94 -23.97 0.89
CA ILE A 122 -18.63 -23.35 0.81
C ILE A 122 -18.74 -22.18 1.78
N ASP A 123 -18.19 -22.35 2.98
CA ASP A 123 -18.12 -21.32 4.02
C ASP A 123 -17.24 -20.20 3.45
N SER A 124 -17.87 -19.24 2.77
CA SER A 124 -17.24 -18.03 2.25
C SER A 124 -17.72 -16.86 3.09
N GLU A 125 -16.78 -16.02 3.50
CA GLU A 125 -17.15 -14.74 4.11
C GLU A 125 -18.01 -13.93 3.12
N PRO A 126 -19.07 -13.24 3.61
CA PRO A 126 -19.89 -12.38 2.78
C PRO A 126 -19.05 -11.36 2.00
N GLY A 127 -19.38 -11.15 0.73
CA GLY A 127 -18.74 -10.14 -0.13
C GLY A 127 -19.78 -9.25 -0.77
N PHE A 128 -19.36 -8.05 -1.18
CA PHE A 128 -20.14 -7.11 -1.96
C PHE A 128 -19.91 -7.37 -3.45
N ILE A 129 -20.95 -7.71 -4.17
CA ILE A 129 -20.89 -8.12 -5.58
C ILE A 129 -21.73 -7.19 -6.42
N LEU A 130 -21.17 -6.65 -7.49
CA LEU A 130 -21.89 -5.91 -8.52
C LEU A 130 -22.22 -6.86 -9.66
N ALA A 131 -23.51 -7.10 -9.92
CA ALA A 131 -23.99 -7.89 -11.04
C ALA A 131 -24.55 -6.99 -12.14
N VAL A 132 -23.94 -7.05 -13.32
CA VAL A 132 -24.24 -6.20 -14.47
C VAL A 132 -24.75 -7.06 -15.63
N ASP A 133 -26.00 -6.86 -16.05
CA ASP A 133 -26.62 -7.56 -17.16
C ASP A 133 -27.83 -6.69 -17.61
N ASP A 134 -28.07 -6.52 -18.89
CA ASP A 134 -29.18 -5.68 -19.39
C ASP A 134 -30.56 -6.35 -19.19
N LEU A 135 -30.59 -7.68 -19.11
CA LEU A 135 -31.81 -8.44 -18.91
C LEU A 135 -32.16 -8.54 -17.42
N ARG A 136 -33.31 -8.03 -17.05
CA ARG A 136 -33.80 -8.01 -15.68
C ARG A 136 -33.84 -9.40 -15.05
N GLU A 137 -34.33 -10.39 -15.81
CA GLU A 137 -34.47 -11.79 -15.37
C GLU A 137 -33.11 -12.38 -14.97
N ASN A 138 -32.08 -12.12 -15.75
CA ASN A 138 -30.71 -12.58 -15.47
C ASN A 138 -30.17 -11.95 -14.21
N ARG A 139 -30.32 -10.63 -14.07
CA ARG A 139 -29.89 -9.91 -12.88
C ARG A 139 -30.55 -10.43 -11.60
N GLU A 140 -31.90 -10.64 -11.65
CA GLU A 140 -32.67 -11.16 -10.52
C GLU A 140 -32.22 -12.58 -10.15
N LEU A 141 -32.00 -13.44 -11.14
CA LEU A 141 -31.51 -14.80 -10.93
C LEU A 141 -30.14 -14.82 -10.25
N VAL A 142 -29.18 -14.05 -10.78
CA VAL A 142 -27.82 -13.96 -10.22
C VAL A 142 -27.86 -13.37 -8.81
N ALA A 143 -28.56 -12.25 -8.61
CA ALA A 143 -28.68 -11.60 -7.32
C ALA A 143 -29.27 -12.54 -6.27
N ARG A 144 -30.34 -13.26 -6.62
CA ARG A 144 -30.98 -14.22 -5.73
C ARG A 144 -30.08 -15.41 -5.40
N SER A 145 -29.41 -15.98 -6.38
CA SER A 145 -28.47 -17.10 -6.20
C SER A 145 -27.31 -16.71 -5.23
N LEU A 146 -26.74 -15.54 -5.40
CA LEU A 146 -25.62 -15.07 -4.58
C LEU A 146 -26.06 -14.60 -3.19
N SER A 147 -27.23 -13.94 -3.06
CA SER A 147 -27.80 -13.56 -1.76
C SER A 147 -28.11 -14.76 -0.89
N ARG A 148 -28.58 -15.87 -1.48
CA ARG A 148 -28.80 -17.16 -0.78
C ARG A 148 -27.48 -17.75 -0.23
N SER A 149 -26.37 -17.42 -0.85
CA SER A 149 -25.02 -17.82 -0.39
C SER A 149 -24.41 -16.84 0.62
N GLY A 150 -25.18 -15.83 1.05
CA GLY A 150 -24.78 -14.86 2.07
C GLY A 150 -24.06 -13.62 1.55
N HIS A 151 -23.96 -13.42 0.22
CA HIS A 151 -23.33 -12.22 -0.34
C HIS A 151 -24.31 -11.05 -0.43
N PHE A 152 -23.77 -9.82 -0.40
CA PHE A 152 -24.51 -8.59 -0.68
C PHE A 152 -24.38 -8.29 -2.18
N VAL A 153 -25.53 -8.19 -2.87
CA VAL A 153 -25.53 -8.01 -4.32
C VAL A 153 -26.18 -6.68 -4.68
N ILE A 154 -25.46 -5.87 -5.43
CA ILE A 154 -25.94 -4.67 -6.09
C ILE A 154 -26.06 -5.01 -7.58
N THR A 155 -27.11 -4.53 -8.23
CA THR A 155 -27.34 -4.79 -9.64
C THR A 155 -27.28 -3.52 -10.48
N ALA A 156 -26.78 -3.63 -11.71
CA ALA A 156 -26.79 -2.56 -12.69
C ALA A 156 -27.34 -3.07 -14.03
N ALA A 157 -28.16 -2.26 -14.69
CA ALA A 157 -28.81 -2.61 -15.93
C ALA A 157 -28.06 -2.15 -17.19
N SER A 158 -26.96 -1.42 -17.00
CA SER A 158 -26.11 -0.94 -18.10
C SER A 158 -24.68 -0.72 -17.63
N GLY A 159 -23.75 -0.57 -18.59
CA GLY A 159 -22.36 -0.22 -18.29
C GLY A 159 -22.20 1.11 -17.58
N GLU A 160 -22.98 2.13 -17.95
CA GLU A 160 -22.93 3.45 -17.30
C GLU A 160 -23.41 3.39 -15.85
N GLU A 161 -24.44 2.59 -15.56
CA GLU A 161 -24.90 2.38 -14.19
C GLU A 161 -23.87 1.62 -13.37
N ALA A 162 -23.24 0.61 -13.95
CA ALA A 162 -22.16 -0.15 -13.31
C ALA A 162 -20.99 0.76 -12.90
N LEU A 163 -20.50 1.64 -13.79
CA LEU A 163 -19.42 2.57 -13.48
C LEU A 163 -19.80 3.61 -12.43
N ARG A 164 -21.06 4.07 -12.41
CA ARG A 164 -21.56 4.95 -11.33
C ARG A 164 -21.59 4.25 -9.98
N THR A 165 -22.07 3.02 -9.97
CA THR A 165 -22.10 2.19 -8.75
C THR A 165 -20.70 1.98 -8.19
N LEU A 166 -19.70 1.69 -9.06
CA LEU A 166 -18.29 1.56 -8.66
C LEU A 166 -17.69 2.86 -8.09
N ALA A 167 -18.17 4.01 -8.55
CA ALA A 167 -17.73 5.30 -8.01
C ALA A 167 -18.31 5.62 -6.63
N GLU A 168 -19.45 5.03 -6.27
CA GLU A 168 -20.18 5.31 -5.03
C GLU A 168 -19.99 4.19 -3.98
N THR A 169 -19.63 2.97 -4.43
CA THR A 169 -19.61 1.79 -3.56
C THR A 169 -18.38 0.94 -3.85
N ASP A 170 -17.65 0.59 -2.80
CA ASP A 170 -16.55 -0.38 -2.89
C ASP A 170 -17.13 -1.80 -2.99
N VAL A 171 -16.81 -2.51 -4.09
CA VAL A 171 -17.28 -3.87 -4.35
C VAL A 171 -16.11 -4.84 -4.39
N ASP A 172 -16.34 -6.06 -3.91
CA ASP A 172 -15.33 -7.11 -3.89
C ASP A 172 -15.15 -7.80 -5.25
N VAL A 173 -16.23 -7.91 -6.05
CA VAL A 173 -16.21 -8.58 -7.36
C VAL A 173 -17.28 -7.96 -8.26
N VAL A 174 -16.96 -7.82 -9.54
CA VAL A 174 -17.91 -7.45 -10.60
C VAL A 174 -18.21 -8.69 -11.44
N LEU A 175 -19.49 -9.01 -11.59
CA LEU A 175 -20.00 -9.93 -12.60
C LEU A 175 -20.53 -9.10 -13.76
N LEU A 176 -19.99 -9.29 -14.95
CA LEU A 176 -20.22 -8.40 -16.07
C LEU A 176 -20.65 -9.18 -17.31
N ASP A 177 -21.85 -8.91 -17.79
CA ASP A 177 -22.29 -9.43 -19.09
C ASP A 177 -21.51 -8.76 -20.22
N LEU A 178 -21.11 -9.57 -21.19
CA LEU A 178 -20.36 -9.08 -22.35
C LEU A 178 -21.26 -8.28 -23.31
N PHE A 179 -22.46 -8.76 -23.57
CA PHE A 179 -23.38 -8.17 -24.54
C PHE A 179 -24.46 -7.32 -23.87
N MET A 180 -24.28 -6.03 -23.91
CA MET A 180 -25.24 -5.07 -23.39
C MET A 180 -25.48 -3.95 -24.41
N PRO A 181 -26.70 -3.40 -24.53
CA PRO A 181 -26.97 -2.23 -25.37
C PRO A 181 -26.21 -1.00 -24.89
N GLY A 182 -25.69 -0.21 -25.82
CA GLY A 182 -24.95 1.01 -25.51
C GLY A 182 -23.49 0.75 -25.17
N MET A 183 -23.12 0.80 -23.90
CA MET A 183 -21.77 0.45 -23.44
C MET A 183 -21.70 -1.06 -23.19
N ASP A 184 -20.97 -1.77 -24.02
CA ASP A 184 -20.77 -3.22 -23.89
C ASP A 184 -19.85 -3.60 -22.70
N GLY A 185 -19.83 -4.90 -22.37
CA GLY A 185 -19.03 -5.38 -21.25
C GLY A 185 -17.53 -5.21 -21.45
N HIS A 186 -17.04 -5.24 -22.69
CA HIS A 186 -15.62 -5.03 -22.97
C HIS A 186 -15.18 -3.59 -22.65
N GLU A 187 -15.97 -2.59 -23.04
CA GLU A 187 -15.69 -1.19 -22.74
C GLU A 187 -15.78 -0.91 -21.24
N VAL A 188 -16.73 -1.51 -20.52
CA VAL A 188 -16.83 -1.42 -19.06
C VAL A 188 -15.58 -2.01 -18.40
N LEU A 189 -15.18 -3.21 -18.80
CA LEU A 189 -13.95 -3.87 -18.31
C LEU A 189 -12.73 -2.99 -18.49
N ARG A 190 -12.54 -2.45 -19.72
CA ARG A 190 -11.43 -1.58 -20.05
C ARG A 190 -11.38 -0.37 -19.09
N ARG A 191 -12.51 0.31 -18.88
CA ARG A 191 -12.61 1.46 -17.97
C ARG A 191 -12.31 1.09 -16.52
N ILE A 192 -12.76 -0.06 -16.06
CA ILE A 192 -12.43 -0.57 -14.70
C ILE A 192 -10.92 -0.78 -14.59
N LYS A 193 -10.28 -1.44 -15.57
CA LYS A 193 -8.85 -1.78 -15.50
C LYS A 193 -7.93 -0.58 -15.72
N GLU A 194 -8.37 0.44 -16.44
CA GLU A 194 -7.64 1.71 -16.62
C GLU A 194 -7.73 2.62 -15.39
N ASN A 195 -8.77 2.49 -14.57
CA ASN A 195 -8.94 3.33 -13.37
C ASN A 195 -8.08 2.81 -12.20
N PRO A 196 -7.16 3.62 -11.64
CA PRO A 196 -6.31 3.21 -10.53
C PRO A 196 -7.07 2.72 -9.29
N ASP A 197 -8.26 3.27 -9.01
CA ASP A 197 -9.06 2.94 -7.83
C ASP A 197 -9.82 1.62 -7.99
N TRP A 198 -10.16 1.24 -9.23
CA TRP A 198 -10.98 0.06 -9.51
C TRP A 198 -10.22 -1.10 -10.13
N ARG A 199 -9.03 -0.87 -10.71
CA ARG A 199 -8.26 -1.89 -11.46
C ARG A 199 -7.98 -3.17 -10.67
N ALA A 200 -7.91 -3.07 -9.34
CA ALA A 200 -7.70 -4.21 -8.44
C ALA A 200 -8.98 -5.01 -8.19
N THR A 201 -10.17 -4.46 -8.52
CA THR A 201 -11.43 -5.18 -8.38
C THR A 201 -11.52 -6.28 -9.44
N PRO A 202 -11.69 -7.54 -9.02
CA PRO A 202 -11.84 -8.67 -9.94
C PRO A 202 -13.10 -8.52 -10.77
N VAL A 203 -12.96 -8.73 -12.08
CA VAL A 203 -14.07 -8.74 -13.04
C VAL A 203 -14.19 -10.13 -13.63
N ILE A 204 -15.36 -10.74 -13.44
CA ILE A 204 -15.73 -12.03 -14.01
C ILE A 204 -16.69 -11.77 -15.16
N MET A 205 -16.27 -12.08 -16.38
CA MET A 205 -17.10 -11.89 -17.56
C MET A 205 -18.13 -13.02 -17.68
N ILE A 206 -19.35 -12.67 -18.10
CA ILE A 206 -20.41 -13.64 -18.37
C ILE A 206 -20.74 -13.56 -19.86
N SER A 207 -20.73 -14.68 -20.57
CA SER A 207 -21.03 -14.68 -22.01
C SER A 207 -21.72 -16.00 -22.47
N GLY A 208 -22.24 -16.02 -23.71
CA GLY A 208 -22.78 -17.23 -24.32
C GLY A 208 -21.68 -18.15 -24.86
N LEU A 209 -21.99 -19.45 -25.00
CA LEU A 209 -21.07 -20.52 -25.45
C LEU A 209 -20.41 -20.31 -26.81
N GLN A 210 -20.93 -19.43 -27.69
CA GLN A 210 -20.46 -19.24 -29.06
C GLN A 210 -19.47 -18.09 -29.26
N ASP A 211 -19.08 -17.42 -28.19
CA ASP A 211 -18.30 -16.17 -28.27
C ASP A 211 -16.88 -16.33 -27.74
N MET A 212 -16.14 -17.28 -28.30
CA MET A 212 -14.74 -17.53 -27.89
C MET A 212 -13.80 -16.38 -28.23
N ASP A 213 -14.05 -15.68 -29.35
CA ASP A 213 -13.19 -14.56 -29.75
C ASP A 213 -13.36 -13.36 -28.79
N GLY A 214 -14.59 -13.00 -28.43
CA GLY A 214 -14.87 -11.95 -27.44
C GLY A 214 -14.32 -12.26 -26.04
N ILE A 215 -14.23 -13.54 -25.66
CA ILE A 215 -13.62 -13.95 -24.38
C ILE A 215 -12.10 -13.75 -24.41
N ILE A 216 -11.45 -14.08 -25.53
CA ILE A 216 -10.00 -13.87 -25.68
C ILE A 216 -9.68 -12.38 -25.55
N ASP A 217 -10.46 -11.52 -26.23
CA ASP A 217 -10.33 -10.07 -26.13
C ASP A 217 -10.51 -9.57 -24.69
N CYS A 218 -11.47 -10.12 -23.95
CA CYS A 218 -11.67 -9.77 -22.54
C CYS A 218 -10.51 -10.21 -21.64
N ILE A 219 -9.93 -11.39 -21.87
CA ILE A 219 -8.76 -11.88 -21.11
C ILE A 219 -7.56 -10.95 -21.39
N GLU A 220 -7.32 -10.57 -22.65
CA GLU A 220 -6.28 -9.62 -23.03
C GLU A 220 -6.52 -8.22 -22.43
N ALA A 221 -7.78 -7.80 -22.29
CA ALA A 221 -8.18 -6.56 -21.64
C ALA A 221 -8.10 -6.63 -20.09
N GLY A 222 -7.72 -7.78 -19.52
CA GLY A 222 -7.47 -7.94 -18.08
C GLY A 222 -8.67 -8.46 -17.28
N ALA A 223 -9.62 -9.15 -17.89
CA ALA A 223 -10.63 -9.89 -17.15
C ALA A 223 -9.97 -10.95 -16.25
N ASP A 224 -10.46 -11.07 -15.03
CA ASP A 224 -9.88 -11.99 -14.04
C ASP A 224 -10.38 -13.41 -14.21
N ASP A 225 -11.58 -13.57 -14.75
CA ASP A 225 -12.19 -14.86 -15.01
C ASP A 225 -13.40 -14.73 -15.97
N TYR A 226 -13.98 -15.86 -16.37
CA TYR A 226 -15.18 -15.88 -17.21
C TYR A 226 -16.11 -17.06 -16.87
N LEU A 227 -17.40 -16.91 -17.19
CA LEU A 227 -18.43 -17.90 -17.03
C LEU A 227 -19.33 -17.94 -18.28
N PHE A 228 -19.65 -19.13 -18.72
CA PHE A 228 -20.59 -19.31 -19.82
C PHE A 228 -22.04 -19.41 -19.33
N LYS A 229 -22.93 -18.71 -20.00
CA LYS A 229 -24.41 -18.93 -19.85
C LYS A 229 -24.84 -20.19 -20.57
N PRO A 230 -25.63 -21.04 -19.94
CA PRO A 230 -26.06 -21.04 -18.55
C PRO A 230 -24.94 -21.55 -17.63
N PHE A 231 -24.67 -20.83 -16.57
CA PHE A 231 -23.63 -21.19 -15.62
C PHE A 231 -24.17 -22.12 -14.52
N ASN A 232 -23.29 -22.99 -14.06
CA ASN A 232 -23.55 -23.83 -12.89
C ASN A 232 -23.42 -22.99 -11.61
N PRO A 233 -24.41 -22.98 -10.68
CA PRO A 233 -24.35 -22.20 -9.44
C PRO A 233 -23.13 -22.51 -8.59
N VAL A 234 -22.66 -23.77 -8.53
CA VAL A 234 -21.45 -24.13 -7.78
C VAL A 234 -20.19 -23.51 -8.38
N LEU A 235 -20.11 -23.46 -9.72
CA LEU A 235 -18.99 -22.85 -10.43
C LEU A 235 -19.00 -21.33 -10.24
N LEU A 236 -20.18 -20.69 -10.34
CA LEU A 236 -20.33 -19.25 -10.05
C LEU A 236 -19.83 -18.92 -8.65
N GLN A 237 -20.27 -19.67 -7.63
CA GLN A 237 -19.84 -19.46 -6.25
C GLN A 237 -18.32 -19.64 -6.07
N ALA A 238 -17.74 -20.67 -6.70
CA ALA A 238 -16.30 -20.90 -6.62
C ALA A 238 -15.49 -19.73 -7.22
N ARG A 239 -15.95 -19.18 -8.36
CA ARG A 239 -15.30 -18.03 -9.02
C ARG A 239 -15.44 -16.75 -8.20
N ILE A 240 -16.63 -16.50 -7.68
CA ILE A 240 -16.88 -15.35 -6.77
C ILE A 240 -15.98 -15.42 -5.54
N LYS A 241 -15.92 -16.59 -4.89
CA LYS A 241 -15.05 -16.79 -3.73
C LYS A 241 -13.59 -16.48 -4.05
N ALA A 242 -13.07 -17.00 -5.15
CA ALA A 242 -11.71 -16.74 -5.59
C ALA A 242 -11.47 -15.25 -5.87
N GLY A 243 -12.44 -14.55 -6.47
CA GLY A 243 -12.40 -13.11 -6.69
C GLY A 243 -12.35 -12.34 -5.38
N ILE A 244 -13.24 -12.63 -4.44
CA ILE A 244 -13.27 -11.96 -3.10
C ILE A 244 -11.94 -12.18 -2.36
N GLU A 245 -11.42 -13.42 -2.34
CA GLU A 245 -10.15 -13.72 -1.69
C GLU A 245 -8.99 -12.92 -2.32
N ARG A 246 -8.96 -12.80 -3.65
CA ARG A 246 -7.95 -12.01 -4.38
C ARG A 246 -8.02 -10.52 -4.03
N LYS A 247 -9.22 -9.92 -4.04
CA LYS A 247 -9.43 -8.51 -3.70
C LYS A 247 -8.96 -8.23 -2.26
N ARG A 248 -9.41 -9.03 -1.29
CA ARG A 248 -9.05 -8.88 0.12
C ARG A 248 -7.55 -9.08 0.39
N TRP A 249 -6.92 -9.98 -0.36
CA TRP A 249 -5.48 -10.15 -0.27
C TRP A 249 -4.74 -8.90 -0.76
N HIS A 250 -5.16 -8.37 -1.90
CA HIS A 250 -4.61 -7.12 -2.46
C HIS A 250 -4.80 -5.93 -1.51
N ASP A 251 -5.99 -5.76 -0.96
CA ASP A 251 -6.30 -4.66 -0.04
C ASP A 251 -5.49 -4.75 1.25
N ARG A 252 -5.33 -5.96 1.81
CA ARG A 252 -4.46 -6.20 2.96
C ARG A 252 -3.00 -5.88 2.66
N GLU A 253 -2.49 -6.30 1.51
CA GLU A 253 -1.13 -5.98 1.10
C GLU A 253 -0.91 -4.47 1.01
N GLN A 254 -1.83 -3.74 0.40
CA GLN A 254 -1.78 -2.28 0.32
C GLN A 254 -1.80 -1.62 1.71
N GLN A 255 -2.68 -2.08 2.59
CA GLN A 255 -2.76 -1.58 3.97
C GLN A 255 -1.45 -1.82 4.73
N TYR A 256 -0.87 -3.02 4.65
CA TYR A 256 0.43 -3.32 5.27
C TYR A 256 1.54 -2.43 4.73
N ARG A 257 1.60 -2.23 3.41
CA ARG A 257 2.60 -1.36 2.79
C ARG A 257 2.47 0.08 3.29
N GLN A 258 1.27 0.63 3.31
CA GLN A 258 1.02 1.97 3.84
C GLN A 258 1.38 2.09 5.33
N GLN A 259 1.10 1.06 6.11
CA GLN A 259 1.46 1.04 7.53
C GLN A 259 2.96 0.98 7.75
N LEU A 260 3.68 0.18 6.97
CA LEU A 260 5.15 0.14 7.00
C LEU A 260 5.76 1.49 6.65
N GLU A 261 5.29 2.13 5.57
CA GLU A 261 5.76 3.46 5.17
C GLU A 261 5.49 4.53 6.26
N ARG A 262 4.31 4.48 6.90
CA ARG A 262 3.99 5.38 8.02
C ARG A 262 4.89 5.13 9.22
N ASN A 263 5.11 3.87 9.56
CA ASN A 263 5.99 3.50 10.67
C ASN A 263 7.44 3.92 10.39
N GLU A 264 7.95 3.70 9.18
CA GLU A 264 9.29 4.14 8.80
C GLU A 264 9.43 5.67 8.90
N LYS A 265 8.47 6.42 8.35
CA LYS A 265 8.45 7.89 8.47
C LYS A 265 8.40 8.34 9.92
N PHE A 266 7.59 7.68 10.75
CA PHE A 266 7.49 7.99 12.18
C PHE A 266 8.81 7.71 12.91
N ILE A 267 9.46 6.58 12.64
CA ILE A 267 10.76 6.21 13.19
C ILE A 267 11.81 7.25 12.80
N ARG A 268 11.94 7.53 11.48
CA ARG A 268 12.88 8.56 10.99
C ARG A 268 12.62 9.94 11.62
N ALA A 269 11.37 10.40 11.67
CA ALA A 269 11.04 11.69 12.26
C ALA A 269 11.29 11.75 13.77
N THR A 270 11.12 10.65 14.49
CA THR A 270 11.33 10.57 15.93
C THR A 270 12.83 10.52 16.26
N PHE A 271 13.55 9.61 15.61
CA PHE A 271 14.99 9.45 15.85
C PHE A 271 15.82 10.56 15.21
N GLY A 272 15.41 11.13 14.10
CA GLY A 272 16.11 12.28 13.48
C GLY A 272 16.14 13.56 14.32
N ARG A 273 15.36 13.60 15.43
CA ARG A 273 15.49 14.67 16.44
C ARG A 273 16.63 14.45 17.43
N TYR A 274 17.10 13.22 17.54
CA TYR A 274 18.11 12.82 18.53
C TYR A 274 19.38 12.27 17.90
N LEU A 275 19.30 11.82 16.67
CA LEU A 275 20.39 11.20 15.90
C LEU A 275 20.43 11.84 14.50
N SER A 276 21.62 11.90 13.89
CA SER A 276 21.71 12.32 12.48
C SER A 276 21.04 11.30 11.55
N ASP A 277 20.58 11.75 10.39
CA ASP A 277 19.90 10.90 9.40
C ASP A 277 20.80 9.74 8.95
N GLU A 278 22.13 9.95 8.91
CA GLU A 278 23.11 8.93 8.55
C GLU A 278 23.17 7.80 9.61
N ILE A 279 23.10 8.15 10.90
CA ILE A 279 23.07 7.18 12.00
C ILE A 279 21.75 6.42 11.99
N VAL A 280 20.62 7.10 11.80
CA VAL A 280 19.31 6.46 11.69
C VAL A 280 19.30 5.46 10.53
N THR A 281 19.87 5.83 9.39
CA THR A 281 19.97 4.95 8.23
C THR A 281 20.87 3.74 8.53
N GLU A 282 22.03 3.93 9.13
CA GLU A 282 22.94 2.83 9.49
C GLU A 282 22.28 1.84 10.46
N ILE A 283 21.51 2.33 11.45
CA ILE A 283 20.78 1.49 12.41
C ILE A 283 19.64 0.72 11.72
N LEU A 284 18.90 1.36 10.81
CA LEU A 284 17.75 0.71 10.14
C LEU A 284 18.16 -0.28 9.05
N GLU A 285 19.30 -0.06 8.38
CA GLU A 285 19.77 -0.91 7.29
C GLU A 285 20.58 -2.13 7.76
N ARG A 286 21.12 -2.11 8.99
CA ARG A 286 21.88 -3.20 9.56
C ARG A 286 21.16 -3.82 10.75
N PRO A 287 20.73 -5.09 10.67
CA PRO A 287 20.10 -5.78 11.81
C PRO A 287 21.00 -5.81 13.06
N GLU A 288 22.32 -5.78 12.86
CA GLU A 288 23.37 -5.76 13.89
C GLU A 288 23.69 -4.33 14.39
N GLY A 289 23.06 -3.30 13.82
CA GLY A 289 23.35 -1.89 14.09
C GLY A 289 23.08 -1.41 15.51
N LEU A 290 22.52 -2.26 16.38
CA LEU A 290 22.30 -2.01 17.80
C LEU A 290 23.25 -2.81 18.72
N GLU A 291 24.13 -3.63 18.19
CA GLU A 291 25.11 -4.34 19.01
C GLU A 291 26.11 -3.37 19.66
N LEU A 292 26.47 -3.67 20.91
CA LEU A 292 27.48 -2.87 21.62
C LEU A 292 28.86 -3.08 20.99
N GLY A 293 29.55 -1.99 20.73
CA GLY A 293 30.86 -2.01 20.11
C GLY A 293 31.09 -0.79 19.21
N GLY A 294 32.19 -0.80 18.48
CA GLY A 294 32.50 0.26 17.54
C GLY A 294 33.77 -0.01 16.77
N ASP A 295 33.96 0.76 15.70
CA ASP A 295 35.10 0.70 14.80
C ASP A 295 36.08 1.82 15.08
N LEU A 296 37.38 1.52 14.89
CA LEU A 296 38.41 2.55 14.88
C LEU A 296 38.25 3.42 13.62
N ARG A 297 38.03 4.72 13.85
CA ARG A 297 37.85 5.69 12.77
C ARG A 297 38.72 6.93 12.98
N ASN A 298 39.33 7.39 11.91
CA ASN A 298 39.98 8.67 11.89
C ASN A 298 38.98 9.77 11.57
N VAL A 299 38.74 10.69 12.49
CA VAL A 299 37.71 11.72 12.42
C VAL A 299 38.26 13.07 12.76
N THR A 300 37.59 14.14 12.30
CA THR A 300 37.84 15.51 12.80
C THR A 300 36.72 15.87 13.77
N ILE A 301 37.10 16.15 15.00
CA ILE A 301 36.23 16.52 16.11
C ILE A 301 36.16 18.03 16.18
N MET A 302 34.95 18.57 16.31
CA MET A 302 34.71 19.99 16.53
C MET A 302 34.01 20.18 17.86
N MET A 303 34.52 21.12 18.65
CA MET A 303 33.86 21.58 19.87
C MET A 303 33.70 23.09 19.81
N SER A 304 32.50 23.58 20.08
CA SER A 304 32.21 25.00 20.16
C SER A 304 31.49 25.31 21.47
N ASP A 305 31.73 26.48 22.05
CA ASP A 305 31.13 26.90 23.31
C ASP A 305 30.93 28.41 23.36
N ILE A 306 29.83 28.86 24.01
CA ILE A 306 29.52 30.30 24.16
C ILE A 306 30.37 30.90 25.28
N ARG A 307 31.11 31.93 24.94
CA ARG A 307 31.97 32.58 25.92
C ARG A 307 31.19 33.32 27.01
N GLY A 308 31.46 32.94 28.26
CA GLY A 308 30.83 33.55 29.43
C GLY A 308 29.36 33.21 29.63
N PHE A 309 28.87 32.10 29.03
CA PHE A 309 27.47 31.72 29.12
C PHE A 309 26.96 31.53 30.54
N THR A 310 27.77 31.01 31.47
CA THR A 310 27.40 30.89 32.88
C THR A 310 26.97 32.22 33.46
N THR A 311 27.74 33.28 33.23
CA THR A 311 27.44 34.64 33.70
C THR A 311 26.22 35.23 33.00
N ILE A 312 26.04 34.95 31.69
CA ILE A 312 24.88 35.39 30.93
C ILE A 312 23.61 34.70 31.44
N SER A 313 23.69 33.43 31.70
CA SER A 313 22.54 32.64 32.18
C SER A 313 22.09 32.99 33.59
N GLU A 314 22.98 33.45 34.46
CA GLU A 314 22.66 33.94 35.80
C GLU A 314 21.91 35.30 35.78
N GLN A 315 22.05 36.08 34.71
CA GLN A 315 21.47 37.42 34.58
C GLN A 315 20.09 37.40 33.83
N LEU A 316 19.75 36.31 33.21
CA LEU A 316 18.54 36.18 32.39
C LEU A 316 17.46 35.36 33.10
N GLU A 317 16.20 35.67 32.81
CA GLU A 317 15.09 34.78 33.19
C GLU A 317 15.20 33.41 32.47
N PRO A 318 14.85 32.31 33.12
CA PRO A 318 14.99 30.96 32.54
C PRO A 318 14.41 30.81 31.14
N ALA A 319 13.28 31.44 30.85
CA ALA A 319 12.65 31.40 29.51
C ALA A 319 13.50 32.13 28.46
N GLN A 320 14.20 33.19 28.84
CA GLN A 320 15.13 33.96 27.97
C GLN A 320 16.38 33.13 27.68
N VAL A 321 16.91 32.43 28.69
CA VAL A 321 18.06 31.52 28.53
C VAL A 321 17.72 30.43 27.50
N VAL A 322 16.59 29.77 27.67
CA VAL A 322 16.14 28.73 26.74
C VAL A 322 15.93 29.29 25.31
N LYS A 323 15.37 30.48 25.19
CA LYS A 323 15.15 31.15 23.90
C LYS A 323 16.46 31.47 23.18
N LEU A 324 17.43 32.04 23.91
CA LEU A 324 18.77 32.36 23.40
C LEU A 324 19.49 31.08 22.97
N LEU A 325 19.47 30.06 23.85
CA LEU A 325 20.15 28.78 23.61
C LEU A 325 19.55 28.04 22.40
N ASN A 326 18.21 27.94 22.32
CA ASN A 326 17.57 27.27 21.19
C ASN A 326 17.82 27.97 19.84
N ARG A 327 17.94 29.32 19.84
CA ARG A 327 18.31 30.08 18.62
C ARG A 327 19.72 29.72 18.19
N TYR A 328 20.68 29.79 19.14
CA TYR A 328 22.07 29.47 18.88
C TYR A 328 22.23 28.01 18.42
N LEU A 329 21.73 27.04 19.20
CA LEU A 329 21.84 25.63 18.88
C LEU A 329 21.17 25.30 17.57
N GLY A 330 20.00 25.89 17.27
CA GLY A 330 19.28 25.66 16.01
C GLY A 330 20.11 26.13 14.80
N ALA A 331 20.59 27.36 14.81
CA ALA A 331 21.40 27.89 13.72
C ALA A 331 22.71 27.10 13.53
N MET A 332 23.36 26.71 14.61
CA MET A 332 24.60 25.92 14.55
C MET A 332 24.32 24.50 14.04
N THR A 333 23.24 23.88 14.47
CA THR A 333 22.83 22.56 13.99
C THR A 333 22.63 22.56 12.48
N ASP A 334 21.89 23.51 11.94
CA ASP A 334 21.66 23.64 10.50
C ASP A 334 22.97 23.76 9.71
N ILE A 335 23.92 24.54 10.21
CA ILE A 335 25.20 24.71 9.56
C ILE A 335 26.05 23.43 9.62
N ILE A 336 26.08 22.75 10.78
CA ILE A 336 26.81 21.49 10.96
C ILE A 336 26.25 20.43 10.01
N MET A 337 24.94 20.26 9.98
CA MET A 337 24.29 19.29 9.09
C MET A 337 24.49 19.63 7.62
N ALA A 338 24.40 20.89 7.22
CA ALA A 338 24.66 21.34 5.85
C ALA A 338 26.10 21.05 5.38
N ASN A 339 27.07 20.95 6.32
CA ASN A 339 28.44 20.55 6.05
C ASN A 339 28.69 19.04 6.31
N HIS A 340 27.64 18.24 6.47
CA HIS A 340 27.69 16.79 6.75
C HIS A 340 28.50 16.44 8.00
N GLY A 341 28.39 17.25 9.05
CA GLY A 341 28.89 16.96 10.39
C GLY A 341 27.82 16.18 11.18
N THR A 342 28.25 15.28 12.03
CA THR A 342 27.41 14.52 12.94
C THR A 342 27.50 15.14 14.32
N ILE A 343 26.39 15.62 14.89
CA ILE A 343 26.34 16.11 16.25
C ILE A 343 26.30 14.91 17.21
N ASP A 344 27.30 14.81 18.09
CA ASP A 344 27.34 13.76 19.13
C ASP A 344 26.49 14.17 20.34
N GLU A 345 26.68 15.40 20.84
CA GLU A 345 26.01 15.83 22.06
C GLU A 345 25.98 17.36 22.18
N PHE A 346 24.95 17.89 22.84
CA PHE A 346 24.93 19.23 23.39
C PHE A 346 25.30 19.17 24.89
N ILE A 347 26.36 19.82 25.28
CA ILE A 347 26.87 19.85 26.68
C ILE A 347 26.61 21.23 27.22
N GLY A 348 25.38 21.47 27.73
CA GLY A 348 24.98 22.84 28.10
C GLY A 348 24.85 23.72 26.85
N ASP A 349 25.70 24.72 26.72
CA ASP A 349 25.82 25.61 25.56
C ASP A 349 26.90 25.16 24.56
N ALA A 350 27.69 24.14 24.92
CA ALA A 350 28.68 23.57 24.01
C ALA A 350 28.07 22.57 23.03
N ILE A 351 28.63 22.56 21.82
CA ILE A 351 28.29 21.60 20.76
C ILE A 351 29.49 20.73 20.47
N LEU A 352 29.31 19.41 20.59
CA LEU A 352 30.29 18.42 20.17
C LEU A 352 29.85 17.79 18.87
N ALA A 353 30.62 18.01 17.81
CA ALA A 353 30.32 17.46 16.49
C ALA A 353 31.54 16.76 15.89
N VAL A 354 31.29 15.79 15.01
CA VAL A 354 32.31 14.95 14.39
C VAL A 354 32.12 14.90 12.87
N PHE A 355 33.22 14.98 12.14
CA PHE A 355 33.27 14.81 10.68
C PHE A 355 34.09 13.54 10.35
N GLY A 356 33.56 12.67 9.50
CA GLY A 356 34.19 11.39 9.16
C GLY A 356 33.51 10.16 9.78
N ALA A 357 32.39 10.34 10.47
CA ALA A 357 31.54 9.28 10.96
C ALA A 357 30.07 9.72 10.98
N PRO A 358 29.11 8.81 10.76
CA PRO A 358 29.30 7.38 10.45
C PRO A 358 29.91 7.14 9.06
N GLN A 359 29.80 8.09 8.14
CA GLN A 359 30.35 8.04 6.79
C GLN A 359 31.64 8.84 6.68
N ARG A 360 32.72 8.16 6.33
CA ARG A 360 34.00 8.80 6.04
C ARG A 360 34.01 9.42 4.65
N ARG A 361 34.55 10.64 4.55
CA ARG A 361 34.82 11.33 3.28
C ARG A 361 36.28 11.82 3.26
N ASP A 362 36.80 12.03 2.07
CA ASP A 362 38.20 12.41 1.91
C ASP A 362 38.50 13.84 2.34
N ASP A 363 37.49 14.69 2.54
CA ASP A 363 37.55 16.09 2.85
C ASP A 363 37.01 16.44 4.27
N ASP A 364 37.02 15.47 5.18
CA ASP A 364 36.41 15.61 6.50
C ASP A 364 36.97 16.82 7.27
N ALA A 365 38.29 16.99 7.31
CA ALA A 365 38.96 18.13 7.97
C ALA A 365 38.62 19.48 7.31
N ASP A 366 38.60 19.53 5.97
CA ASP A 366 38.21 20.73 5.23
C ASP A 366 36.76 21.13 5.47
N ARG A 367 35.84 20.14 5.53
CA ARG A 367 34.43 20.38 5.86
C ARG A 367 34.24 20.88 7.28
N ALA A 368 35.01 20.37 8.24
CA ALA A 368 35.00 20.83 9.62
C ALA A 368 35.46 22.29 9.73
N VAL A 369 36.56 22.66 9.08
CA VAL A 369 37.03 24.07 9.06
C VAL A 369 36.05 24.99 8.34
N LYS A 370 35.51 24.57 7.18
CA LYS A 370 34.48 25.33 6.47
C LYS A 370 33.24 25.54 7.33
N CYS A 371 32.80 24.50 8.03
CA CYS A 371 31.69 24.56 8.98
C CYS A 371 31.98 25.59 10.12
N ALA A 372 33.12 25.50 10.73
CA ALA A 372 33.53 26.42 11.79
C ALA A 372 33.53 27.89 11.33
N LEU A 373 34.05 28.17 10.12
CA LEU A 373 34.01 29.51 9.53
C LEU A 373 32.57 29.98 9.27
N ALA A 374 31.70 29.12 8.78
CA ALA A 374 30.29 29.43 8.56
C ALA A 374 29.56 29.69 9.88
N MET A 375 29.84 28.90 10.93
CA MET A 375 29.29 29.10 12.27
C MET A 375 29.70 30.48 12.84
N GLN A 376 30.97 30.86 12.73
CA GLN A 376 31.41 32.17 13.18
C GLN A 376 30.73 33.31 12.39
N ALA A 377 30.53 33.15 11.09
CA ALA A 377 29.87 34.16 10.26
C ALA A 377 28.37 34.32 10.66
N ALA A 378 27.68 33.23 11.01
CA ALA A 378 26.29 33.28 11.44
C ALA A 378 26.06 34.00 12.76
N MET A 379 27.07 34.16 13.59
CA MET A 379 26.94 34.86 14.86
C MET A 379 26.48 36.33 14.72
N ALA A 380 26.80 36.98 13.60
CA ALA A 380 26.37 38.35 13.34
C ALA A 380 24.84 38.46 13.23
N GLU A 381 24.19 37.49 12.52
CA GLU A 381 22.74 37.43 12.37
C GLU A 381 22.06 37.08 13.70
N ILE A 382 22.58 36.07 14.41
CA ILE A 382 22.08 35.66 15.73
C ILE A 382 22.09 36.85 16.69
N ASN A 383 23.19 37.62 16.76
CA ASN A 383 23.31 38.78 17.63
C ASN A 383 22.41 39.95 17.21
N THR A 384 22.13 40.11 15.93
CA THR A 384 21.15 41.09 15.45
C THR A 384 19.75 40.76 15.99
N ILE A 385 19.31 39.50 15.86
CA ILE A 385 18.02 39.07 16.37
C ILE A 385 17.98 39.13 17.91
N ASN A 386 19.05 38.75 18.59
CA ASN A 386 19.16 38.87 20.06
C ASN A 386 18.95 40.32 20.52
N ARG A 387 19.61 41.29 19.87
CA ARG A 387 19.49 42.70 20.18
C ARG A 387 18.07 43.24 19.97
N GLU A 388 17.40 42.84 18.86
CA GLU A 388 16.02 43.23 18.56
C GLU A 388 15.04 42.73 19.63
N GLU A 389 15.32 41.57 20.23
CA GLU A 389 14.51 40.97 21.29
C GLU A 389 14.95 41.30 22.72
N GLY A 390 15.91 42.20 22.89
CA GLY A 390 16.42 42.60 24.20
C GLY A 390 17.25 41.53 24.92
N LEU A 391 17.82 40.59 24.18
CA LEU A 391 18.74 39.57 24.68
C LEU A 391 20.18 40.02 24.48
N PRO A 392 21.13 39.54 25.29
CA PRO A 392 22.56 39.89 25.17
C PRO A 392 23.16 39.32 23.89
N GLU A 393 24.17 40.02 23.36
CA GLU A 393 25.02 39.49 22.31
C GLU A 393 25.93 38.40 22.90
N ILE A 394 26.17 37.36 22.11
CA ILE A 394 26.99 36.21 22.47
C ILE A 394 28.14 36.05 21.47
N SER A 395 29.23 35.50 21.95
CA SER A 395 30.36 35.10 21.09
C SER A 395 30.74 33.66 21.42
N MET A 396 31.27 32.94 20.45
CA MET A 396 31.69 31.56 20.66
C MET A 396 33.14 31.34 20.24
N GLY A 397 33.80 30.37 20.90
CA GLY A 397 35.06 29.79 20.49
C GLY A 397 34.84 28.43 19.81
N ILE A 398 35.69 28.06 18.86
CA ILE A 398 35.63 26.76 18.18
C ILE A 398 37.02 26.12 18.19
N ALA A 399 37.08 24.85 18.57
CA ALA A 399 38.28 24.02 18.45
C ALA A 399 38.03 22.82 17.50
N LEU A 400 39.08 22.49 16.73
CA LEU A 400 39.09 21.35 15.84
C LEU A 400 40.32 20.46 16.09
N ASN A 401 40.12 19.16 16.19
CA ASN A 401 41.19 18.18 16.34
C ASN A 401 40.92 16.92 15.54
N THR A 402 41.92 16.45 14.79
CA THR A 402 41.81 15.23 13.97
C THR A 402 42.59 14.09 14.63
N GLY A 403 41.96 12.93 14.74
CA GLY A 403 42.59 11.76 15.33
C GLY A 403 41.71 10.52 15.34
N ASP A 404 42.26 9.41 15.80
CA ASP A 404 41.61 8.13 15.84
C ASP A 404 40.75 7.96 17.08
N VAL A 405 39.48 7.59 16.87
CA VAL A 405 38.49 7.32 17.91
C VAL A 405 37.78 6.01 17.64
N ILE A 406 37.19 5.39 18.67
CA ILE A 406 36.21 4.34 18.51
C ILE A 406 34.84 5.01 18.31
N ALA A 407 34.21 4.73 17.18
CA ALA A 407 32.88 5.20 16.83
C ALA A 407 31.91 4.03 16.81
N GLY A 408 30.80 4.08 17.54
CA GLY A 408 29.81 3.00 17.60
C GLY A 408 28.88 3.09 18.79
N ASN A 409 28.17 1.99 19.08
CA ASN A 409 27.20 1.93 20.17
C ASN A 409 27.90 1.68 21.51
N ILE A 410 27.91 2.72 22.33
CA ILE A 410 28.61 2.73 23.62
C ILE A 410 27.60 2.80 24.75
N GLY A 411 27.71 1.87 25.70
CA GLY A 411 26.82 1.83 26.84
C GLY A 411 26.55 0.44 27.39
N SER A 412 25.32 0.13 27.68
CA SER A 412 24.87 -1.18 28.15
C SER A 412 23.73 -1.70 27.25
N GLU A 413 23.40 -2.99 27.32
CA GLU A 413 22.27 -3.59 26.60
C GLU A 413 20.93 -2.86 26.83
N ARG A 414 20.76 -2.20 28.00
CA ARG A 414 19.53 -1.46 28.31
C ARG A 414 19.55 -0.01 27.87
N ARG A 415 20.72 0.58 27.70
CA ARG A 415 20.92 2.00 27.32
C ARG A 415 22.25 2.19 26.65
N CYS A 416 22.25 2.40 25.38
CA CYS A 416 23.39 2.76 24.57
C CYS A 416 23.14 4.06 23.81
N LYS A 417 24.20 4.72 23.40
CA LYS A 417 24.18 5.80 22.42
C LYS A 417 25.22 5.51 21.35
N TYR A 418 24.97 5.91 20.12
CA TYR A 418 26.03 6.04 19.15
C TYR A 418 26.91 7.20 19.58
N GLY A 419 28.18 6.98 19.75
CA GLY A 419 29.09 7.99 20.30
C GLY A 419 30.54 7.70 19.94
N PHE A 420 31.42 8.55 20.43
CA PHE A 420 32.83 8.56 20.10
C PHE A 420 33.68 8.50 21.39
N VAL A 421 34.63 7.58 21.42
CA VAL A 421 35.54 7.45 22.57
C VAL A 421 36.98 7.43 22.11
N GLY A 422 37.81 8.27 22.69
CA GLY A 422 39.24 8.32 22.41
C GLY A 422 39.91 9.58 22.97
N HIS A 423 41.24 9.51 23.04
CA HIS A 423 42.05 10.64 23.47
C HIS A 423 41.80 11.95 22.68
N PRO A 424 41.57 11.89 21.34
CA PRO A 424 41.28 13.09 20.56
C PRO A 424 40.06 13.88 21.03
N MET A 425 39.02 13.20 21.57
CA MET A 425 37.82 13.85 22.11
C MET A 425 38.19 14.81 23.27
N ASN A 426 38.98 14.28 24.24
CA ASN A 426 39.44 15.05 25.39
C ASN A 426 40.39 16.18 24.98
N LEU A 427 41.26 15.93 24.00
CA LEU A 427 42.19 16.95 23.50
C LEU A 427 41.42 18.11 22.84
N THR A 428 40.37 17.85 22.08
CA THR A 428 39.55 18.89 21.45
C THR A 428 38.93 19.80 22.49
N SER A 429 38.37 19.24 23.55
CA SER A 429 37.80 20.01 24.66
C SER A 429 38.85 20.91 25.33
N ARG A 430 40.08 20.41 25.48
CA ARG A 430 41.18 21.23 26.08
C ARG A 430 41.68 22.34 25.16
N ILE A 431 41.69 22.10 23.83
CA ILE A 431 42.04 23.16 22.87
C ILE A 431 40.95 24.23 22.87
N GLU A 432 39.69 23.84 23.05
CA GLU A 432 38.56 24.76 23.10
C GLU A 432 38.67 25.75 24.27
N GLU A 433 39.15 25.34 25.44
CA GLU A 433 39.38 26.21 26.61
C GLU A 433 40.31 27.41 26.32
N PHE A 434 41.17 27.31 25.29
CA PHE A 434 42.10 28.42 24.88
C PHE A 434 41.50 29.36 23.85
N THR A 435 40.28 29.11 23.38
CA THR A 435 39.66 29.97 22.36
C THR A 435 39.10 31.25 22.98
N ALA A 436 39.27 32.35 22.30
CA ALA A 436 38.53 33.57 22.57
C ALA A 436 37.25 33.62 21.70
N GLY A 437 36.35 34.55 22.02
CA GLY A 437 35.15 34.78 21.19
C GLY A 437 35.53 35.16 19.75
N GLY A 438 34.99 34.44 18.77
CA GLY A 438 35.30 34.64 17.36
C GLY A 438 36.49 33.85 16.84
N GLU A 439 37.22 33.11 17.70
CA GLU A 439 38.40 32.34 17.26
C GLU A 439 38.05 30.90 16.83
N ILE A 440 38.86 30.40 15.86
CA ILE A 440 38.87 29.00 15.45
C ILE A 440 40.30 28.48 15.67
N LEU A 441 40.46 27.53 16.61
CA LEU A 441 41.74 26.91 16.89
C LEU A 441 41.73 25.47 16.36
N VAL A 442 42.85 25.08 15.75
CA VAL A 442 43.03 23.73 15.25
C VAL A 442 44.31 23.11 15.76
N SER A 443 44.33 21.80 16.02
CA SER A 443 45.56 21.06 16.30
C SER A 443 46.45 20.94 15.06
N ASP A 444 47.72 20.63 15.25
CA ASP A 444 48.65 20.35 14.16
C ASP A 444 48.20 19.14 13.31
N SER A 445 47.61 18.10 13.94
CA SER A 445 47.04 16.96 13.21
C SER A 445 45.87 17.36 12.31
N THR A 446 45.04 18.32 12.71
CA THR A 446 44.01 18.87 11.82
C THR A 446 44.61 19.66 10.69
N LEU A 447 45.58 20.54 10.97
CA LEU A 447 46.24 21.33 9.93
C LEU A 447 46.88 20.47 8.87
N GLN A 448 47.54 19.36 9.27
CA GLN A 448 48.13 18.38 8.35
C GLN A 448 47.10 17.56 7.56
N ALA A 449 45.88 17.41 8.07
CA ALA A 449 44.79 16.69 7.40
C ALA A 449 44.05 17.54 6.35
N LEU A 450 44.28 18.87 6.35
CA LEU A 450 43.65 19.79 5.38
C LEU A 450 44.24 19.59 3.98
N ARG A 451 43.35 19.61 3.00
CA ARG A 451 43.69 19.53 1.57
C ARG A 451 43.66 20.89 0.89
N LYS A 452 43.01 21.89 1.52
CA LYS A 452 42.89 23.27 1.07
C LYS A 452 43.77 24.17 1.88
N ASP A 453 44.19 25.29 1.28
CA ASP A 453 44.96 26.29 1.97
C ASP A 453 44.05 27.21 2.79
N TYR A 454 44.38 27.36 4.06
CA TYR A 454 43.71 28.28 4.96
C TYR A 454 44.70 29.30 5.49
N SER A 455 44.24 30.52 5.72
CA SER A 455 45.04 31.57 6.34
C SER A 455 45.26 31.27 7.82
N VAL A 456 46.50 30.91 8.18
CA VAL A 456 46.89 30.62 9.54
C VAL A 456 47.42 31.93 10.16
N GLY A 457 46.88 32.27 11.33
CA GLY A 457 47.33 33.41 12.14
C GLY A 457 48.49 33.05 13.04
N ARG A 458 48.26 33.08 14.36
CA ARG A 458 49.26 32.67 15.37
C ARG A 458 49.32 31.13 15.45
N SER A 459 50.52 30.62 15.74
CA SER A 459 50.77 29.24 16.10
C SER A 459 51.65 29.22 17.35
N TRP A 460 51.29 28.34 18.29
CA TRP A 460 52.06 28.23 19.53
C TRP A 460 51.93 26.84 20.13
N GLU A 461 52.88 26.46 20.97
CA GLU A 461 52.82 25.24 21.77
C GLU A 461 52.18 25.54 23.12
N GLU A 462 51.24 24.67 23.50
CA GLU A 462 50.53 24.79 24.78
C GLU A 462 50.63 23.48 25.57
N LYS A 463 50.87 23.63 26.88
CA LYS A 463 50.89 22.50 27.80
C LYS A 463 49.46 22.18 28.26
N VAL A 464 48.90 21.11 27.75
CA VAL A 464 47.52 20.71 28.03
C VAL A 464 47.50 19.76 29.23
N LYS A 465 46.61 19.99 30.19
CA LYS A 465 46.47 19.12 31.37
C LYS A 465 46.16 17.67 30.99
N GLY A 466 46.99 16.75 31.49
CA GLY A 466 46.83 15.31 31.23
C GLY A 466 47.45 14.81 29.91
N ILE A 467 48.27 15.64 29.26
CA ILE A 467 49.06 15.33 28.07
C ILE A 467 50.53 15.65 28.36
N ASP A 468 51.39 14.65 28.18
CA ASP A 468 52.80 14.76 28.56
C ASP A 468 53.63 15.71 27.64
N GLN A 469 53.20 15.76 26.35
CA GLN A 469 53.91 16.62 25.37
C GLN A 469 53.08 17.87 25.08
N PRO A 470 53.75 19.05 24.85
CA PRO A 470 53.05 20.24 24.39
C PRO A 470 52.30 19.98 23.08
N VAL A 471 51.12 20.57 22.93
CA VAL A 471 50.30 20.49 21.75
C VAL A 471 50.51 21.77 20.92
N LEU A 472 50.85 21.60 19.66
CA LEU A 472 50.94 22.69 18.70
C LEU A 472 49.56 23.09 18.22
N ILE A 473 49.16 24.35 18.48
CA ILE A 473 47.82 24.89 18.18
C ILE A 473 47.97 26.00 17.14
N HIS A 474 47.07 26.05 16.21
CA HIS A 474 47.04 27.03 15.13
C HIS A 474 45.71 27.80 15.11
N HIS A 475 45.76 29.10 14.91
CA HIS A 475 44.57 29.93 14.73
C HIS A 475 44.23 30.06 13.25
N ILE A 476 43.04 29.61 12.82
CA ILE A 476 42.53 29.76 11.45
C ILE A 476 41.79 31.09 11.33
N LYS A 477 42.22 31.94 10.39
CA LYS A 477 41.59 33.24 10.11
C LYS A 477 40.55 33.21 9.00
N GLY A 478 40.67 32.28 8.03
CA GLY A 478 39.79 32.19 6.89
C GLY A 478 40.35 31.28 5.79
N ALA A 479 39.58 31.08 4.76
CA ALA A 479 40.08 30.41 3.56
C ALA A 479 41.01 31.35 2.76
N VAL A 480 42.06 30.82 2.16
CA VAL A 480 42.85 31.56 1.17
C VAL A 480 42.04 31.56 -0.13
N SER A 481 41.73 32.77 -0.64
CA SER A 481 40.91 32.96 -1.86
C SER A 481 41.66 32.53 -3.12
#